data_19437cfe3bd9fc90000aa3ea2ede0d71
#
_entry.id   19437cfe3bd9fc90000aa3ea2ede0d71
#
_cell.length_a   1.000
_cell.length_b   1.000
_cell.length_c   1.000
_cell.angle_alpha   90.00
_cell.angle_beta   90.00
_cell.angle_gamma   90.00
#
_symmetry.space_group_name_H-M   'P 1'
#
loop_
_entity.id
_entity.type
_entity.pdbx_description
1 polymer ?
#
loop_
_entity_poly.entity_id
_entity_poly.type
_entity_poly.pdbx_seq_one_letter_code
_entity_poly.pdbx_strand_id
1 'polypeptide(L)'
;MIEHPRTPASGVLKVSAQSNPNSVAGALAGVLRERPTCELQAIGAGATNQAVKAIAIARSYLEPSGVDLTCVPAFTDVQIDGNVRTAIRLLVTRIGEPKPQTPPA
;
A
#
# COMPACT_ATOMS: atom_id res chain seq x y z
N MET A 1 -2.95 -22.65 5.45
CA MET A 1 -3.90 -21.59 5.11
C MET A 1 -3.13 -20.40 4.59
N ILE A 2 -3.43 -19.99 3.40
CA ILE A 2 -2.76 -18.82 2.82
C ILE A 2 -3.42 -17.58 3.39
N GLU A 3 -2.66 -16.81 4.16
CA GLU A 3 -3.15 -15.54 4.62
C GLU A 3 -2.95 -14.51 3.52
N HIS A 4 -4.03 -14.06 2.95
CA HIS A 4 -3.98 -12.87 2.12
C HIS A 4 -3.80 -11.66 3.03
N PRO A 5 -2.96 -10.69 2.63
CA PRO A 5 -2.86 -9.46 3.40
C PRO A 5 -4.28 -8.86 3.49
N ARG A 6 -4.81 -8.85 4.67
CA ARG A 6 -6.09 -8.20 4.90
C ARG A 6 -5.85 -6.72 5.09
N THR A 7 -6.74 -5.90 4.55
CA THR A 7 -6.75 -4.49 4.89
C THR A 7 -6.97 -4.39 6.39
N PRO A 8 -6.00 -3.91 7.17
CA PRO A 8 -6.22 -3.74 8.59
C PRO A 8 -7.33 -2.71 8.83
N ALA A 9 -8.06 -2.87 9.92
CA ALA A 9 -9.12 -1.94 10.29
C ALA A 9 -8.59 -0.49 10.41
N SER A 10 -7.31 -0.32 10.72
CA SER A 10 -6.64 0.98 10.78
C SER A 10 -6.39 1.60 9.42
N GLY A 11 -6.52 0.85 8.31
CA GLY A 11 -6.18 1.32 6.97
C GLY A 11 -4.68 1.43 6.72
N VAL A 12 -3.85 0.83 7.58
CA VAL A 12 -2.39 0.87 7.48
C VAL A 12 -1.86 -0.50 7.08
N LEU A 13 -1.06 -0.54 6.00
CA LEU A 13 -0.34 -1.73 5.58
C LEU A 13 1.09 -1.67 6.12
N LYS A 14 1.47 -2.65 6.93
CA LYS A 14 2.83 -2.73 7.46
C LYS A 14 3.68 -3.55 6.52
N VAL A 15 4.82 -3.00 6.11
CA VAL A 15 5.72 -3.60 5.14
C VAL A 15 7.05 -3.89 5.81
N SER A 16 7.58 -5.09 5.61
CA SER A 16 8.91 -5.48 6.09
C SER A 16 9.86 -5.72 4.93
N ALA A 17 11.13 -5.86 5.24
CA ALA A 17 12.14 -6.19 4.22
C ALA A 17 11.86 -7.53 3.53
N GLN A 18 11.15 -8.44 4.20
CA GLN A 18 10.77 -9.75 3.67
C GLN A 18 9.39 -9.76 3.01
N SER A 19 8.65 -8.66 3.05
CA SER A 19 7.34 -8.59 2.40
C SER A 19 7.48 -8.80 0.89
N ASN A 20 6.57 -9.58 0.32
CA ASN A 20 6.50 -9.75 -1.12
C ASN A 20 5.82 -8.51 -1.72
N PRO A 21 6.51 -7.75 -2.58
CA PRO A 21 5.94 -6.51 -3.11
C PRO A 21 4.70 -6.74 -3.97
N ASN A 22 4.58 -7.88 -4.65
CA ASN A 22 3.37 -8.19 -5.42
C ASN A 22 2.16 -8.38 -4.50
N SER A 23 2.34 -9.04 -3.37
CA SER A 23 1.27 -9.24 -2.39
C SER A 23 0.84 -7.91 -1.74
N VAL A 24 1.80 -7.09 -1.38
CA VAL A 24 1.53 -5.76 -0.83
C VAL A 24 0.80 -4.90 -1.88
N ALA A 25 1.24 -4.97 -3.14
CA ALA A 25 0.61 -4.23 -4.23
C ALA A 25 -0.85 -4.65 -4.43
N GLY A 26 -1.13 -5.95 -4.33
CA GLY A 26 -2.51 -6.46 -4.43
C GLY A 26 -3.40 -5.90 -3.31
N ALA A 27 -2.88 -5.89 -2.07
CA ALA A 27 -3.60 -5.33 -0.94
C ALA A 27 -3.81 -3.82 -1.11
N LEU A 28 -2.77 -3.10 -1.54
CA LEU A 28 -2.84 -1.66 -1.76
C LEU A 28 -3.86 -1.32 -2.85
N ALA A 29 -3.82 -2.02 -3.98
CA ALA A 29 -4.78 -1.81 -5.06
C ALA A 29 -6.21 -2.09 -4.60
N GLY A 30 -6.40 -3.13 -3.81
CA GLY A 30 -7.71 -3.47 -3.24
C GLY A 30 -8.27 -2.35 -2.38
N VAL A 31 -7.45 -1.77 -1.52
CA VAL A 31 -7.87 -0.63 -0.69
C VAL A 31 -8.24 0.57 -1.56
N LEU A 32 -7.39 0.88 -2.55
CA LEU A 32 -7.56 2.09 -3.35
C LEU A 32 -8.68 1.99 -4.38
N ARG A 33 -9.22 0.80 -4.62
CA ARG A 33 -10.46 0.65 -5.40
C ARG A 33 -11.69 1.13 -4.61
N GLU A 34 -11.61 1.09 -3.28
CA GLU A 34 -12.73 1.41 -2.41
C GLU A 34 -12.54 2.72 -1.66
N ARG A 35 -11.28 3.14 -1.44
CA ARG A 35 -10.94 4.32 -0.64
C ARG A 35 -10.00 5.21 -1.40
N PRO A 36 -10.02 6.53 -1.15
CA PRO A 36 -9.12 7.45 -1.83
C PRO A 36 -7.66 7.36 -1.40
N THR A 37 -7.38 6.85 -0.20
CA THR A 37 -6.03 6.80 0.36
C THR A 37 -5.73 5.48 1.03
N CYS A 38 -4.45 5.16 1.10
CA CYS A 38 -3.94 4.03 1.90
C CYS A 38 -2.56 4.40 2.43
N GLU A 39 -2.30 4.06 3.67
CA GLU A 39 -1.00 4.32 4.29
C GLU A 39 -0.19 3.03 4.35
N LEU A 40 1.11 3.12 3.98
CA LEU A 40 2.08 2.06 4.23
C LEU A 40 3.06 2.54 5.28
N GLN A 41 3.48 1.63 6.18
CA GLN A 41 4.53 1.90 7.15
C GLN A 41 5.68 0.93 6.93
N ALA A 42 6.90 1.48 6.92
CA ALA A 42 8.12 0.70 6.70
C ALA A 42 9.21 1.17 7.65
N ILE A 43 9.88 0.24 8.30
CA ILE A 43 11.03 0.53 9.16
C ILE A 43 12.28 -0.02 8.46
N GLY A 44 13.22 0.89 8.18
CA GLY A 44 14.48 0.56 7.54
C GLY A 44 14.43 0.57 6.03
N ALA A 45 15.61 0.58 5.42
CA ALA A 45 15.77 0.75 3.99
C ALA A 45 15.17 -0.40 3.17
N GLY A 46 15.35 -1.63 3.63
CA GLY A 46 14.82 -2.80 2.93
C GLY A 46 13.29 -2.78 2.86
N ALA A 47 12.64 -2.47 3.98
CA ALA A 47 11.18 -2.37 4.04
C ALA A 47 10.67 -1.23 3.16
N THR A 48 11.34 -0.08 3.21
CA THR A 48 10.99 1.08 2.39
C THR A 48 11.10 0.75 0.91
N ASN A 49 12.15 0.04 0.50
CA ASN A 49 12.33 -0.39 -0.88
C ASN A 49 11.18 -1.30 -1.33
N GLN A 50 10.79 -2.26 -0.50
CA GLN A 50 9.67 -3.14 -0.82
C GLN A 50 8.36 -2.37 -0.94
N ALA A 51 8.14 -1.38 -0.08
CA ALA A 51 6.95 -0.53 -0.13
C ALA A 51 6.90 0.29 -1.42
N VAL A 52 8.00 0.89 -1.83
CA VAL A 52 8.07 1.65 -3.08
C VAL A 52 7.81 0.76 -4.29
N LYS A 53 8.39 -0.44 -4.31
CA LYS A 53 8.11 -1.43 -5.39
C LYS A 53 6.63 -1.79 -5.43
N ALA A 54 6.01 -1.99 -4.26
CA ALA A 54 4.60 -2.32 -4.18
C ALA A 54 3.72 -1.21 -4.76
N ILE A 55 4.06 0.05 -4.51
CA ILE A 55 3.33 1.18 -5.08
C ILE A 55 3.46 1.17 -6.62
N ALA A 56 4.66 0.95 -7.13
CA ALA A 56 4.90 0.89 -8.56
C ALA A 56 4.09 -0.24 -9.23
N ILE A 57 4.03 -1.40 -8.59
CA ILE A 57 3.25 -2.54 -9.09
C ILE A 57 1.76 -2.24 -9.02
N ALA A 58 1.28 -1.64 -7.91
CA ALA A 58 -0.12 -1.28 -7.74
C ALA A 58 -0.60 -0.31 -8.81
N ARG A 59 0.26 0.60 -9.26
CA ARG A 59 -0.06 1.50 -10.38
C ARG A 59 -0.44 0.69 -11.62
N SER A 60 0.31 -0.36 -11.94
CA SER A 60 0.01 -1.19 -13.10
C SER A 60 -1.32 -1.94 -12.95
N TYR A 61 -1.67 -2.36 -11.75
CA TYR A 61 -2.94 -3.04 -11.48
C TYR A 61 -4.14 -2.11 -11.65
N LEU A 62 -3.98 -0.83 -11.34
CA LEU A 62 -5.06 0.16 -11.35
C LEU A 62 -5.17 0.92 -12.67
N GLU A 63 -4.14 0.87 -13.50
CA GLU A 63 -4.10 1.56 -14.78
C GLU A 63 -5.30 1.24 -15.68
N PRO A 64 -5.73 -0.04 -15.82
CA PRO A 64 -6.90 -0.34 -16.64
C PRO A 64 -8.19 0.34 -16.15
N SER A 65 -8.25 0.69 -14.87
CA SER A 65 -9.40 1.40 -14.29
C SER A 65 -9.32 2.92 -14.46
N GLY A 66 -8.25 3.42 -15.07
CA GLY A 66 -8.05 4.87 -15.26
C GLY A 66 -7.56 5.58 -14.01
N VAL A 67 -6.99 4.86 -13.06
CA VAL A 67 -6.51 5.40 -11.78
C VAL A 67 -4.98 5.45 -11.79
N ASP A 68 -4.41 6.55 -11.33
CA ASP A 68 -3.00 6.64 -11.00
C ASP A 68 -2.84 6.92 -9.50
N LEU A 69 -1.61 6.91 -9.02
CA LEU A 69 -1.28 7.07 -7.61
C LEU A 69 -0.24 8.15 -7.41
N THR A 70 -0.41 8.89 -6.31
CA THR A 70 0.65 9.74 -5.75
C THR A 70 1.04 9.18 -4.40
N CYS A 71 2.22 9.57 -3.92
CA CYS A 71 2.71 9.14 -2.63
C CYS A 71 3.42 10.29 -1.93
N VAL A 72 3.05 10.53 -0.67
CA VAL A 72 3.72 11.52 0.18
C VAL A 72 4.41 10.79 1.31
N PRO A 73 5.75 10.77 1.34
CA PRO A 73 6.50 10.18 2.45
C PRO A 73 6.57 11.13 3.64
N ALA A 74 6.59 10.54 4.84
CA ALA A 74 6.79 11.26 6.08
C ALA A 74 7.43 10.35 7.11
N PHE A 75 8.03 10.92 8.14
CA PHE A 75 8.47 10.15 9.29
C PHE A 75 7.30 9.94 10.26
N THR A 76 7.30 8.79 10.91
CA THR A 76 6.37 8.51 12.00
C THR A 76 7.08 7.64 13.04
N ASP A 77 6.65 7.72 14.28
CA ASP A 77 7.17 6.87 15.32
C ASP A 77 6.23 5.70 15.54
N VAL A 78 6.80 4.51 15.68
CA VAL A 78 6.04 3.31 16.00
C VAL A 78 6.67 2.63 17.21
N GLN A 79 5.84 1.96 18.00
CA GLN A 79 6.32 1.18 19.13
C GLN A 79 6.41 -0.29 18.74
N ILE A 80 7.60 -0.86 18.98
CA ILE A 80 7.84 -2.29 18.77
C ILE A 80 8.50 -2.81 20.04
N ASP A 81 7.83 -3.77 20.70
CA ASP A 81 8.32 -4.41 21.93
C ASP A 81 8.74 -3.38 23.00
N GLY A 82 7.92 -2.33 23.17
CA GLY A 82 8.16 -1.28 24.15
C GLY A 82 9.18 -0.24 23.74
N ASN A 83 9.80 -0.39 22.57
CA ASN A 83 10.78 0.57 22.04
C ASN A 83 10.16 1.42 20.93
N VAL A 84 10.48 2.71 20.94
CA VAL A 84 10.08 3.63 19.88
C VAL A 84 11.06 3.51 18.72
N ARG A 85 10.55 3.26 17.52
CA ARG A 85 11.32 3.20 16.29
C ARG A 85 10.79 4.23 15.31
N THR A 86 11.70 4.86 14.58
CA THR A 86 11.31 5.76 13.50
C THR A 86 11.01 4.94 12.26
N ALA A 87 9.83 5.16 11.68
CA ALA A 87 9.39 4.52 10.46
C ALA A 87 9.20 5.56 9.37
N ILE A 88 9.16 5.09 8.13
CA ILE A 88 8.68 5.87 6.99
C ILE A 88 7.20 5.54 6.82
N ARG A 89 6.40 6.58 6.77
CA ARG A 89 5.00 6.53 6.42
C ARG A 89 4.85 6.98 4.97
N LEU A 90 4.24 6.14 4.13
CA LEU A 90 3.96 6.47 2.74
C LEU A 90 2.45 6.60 2.61
N LEU A 91 1.97 7.83 2.46
CA LEU A 91 0.55 8.08 2.21
C LEU A 91 0.30 8.04 0.72
N VAL A 92 -0.38 6.99 0.27
CA VAL A 92 -0.71 6.79 -1.13
C VAL A 92 -2.13 7.28 -1.38
N THR A 93 -2.28 8.14 -2.37
CA THR A 93 -3.56 8.72 -2.75
C THR A 93 -3.82 8.40 -4.21
N ARG A 94 -5.03 7.92 -4.50
CA ARG A 94 -5.41 7.68 -5.89
C ARG A 94 -5.76 8.99 -6.60
N ILE A 95 -5.40 9.06 -7.88
CA ILE A 95 -5.77 10.14 -8.78
C ILE A 95 -6.81 9.57 -9.74
N GLY A 96 -8.00 10.14 -9.76
CA GLY A 96 -9.10 9.65 -10.56
C GLY A 96 -10.02 8.70 -9.80
N GLU A 97 -11.16 8.41 -10.40
CA GLU A 97 -12.13 7.47 -9.84
C GLU A 97 -12.04 6.15 -10.59
N PRO A 98 -12.04 5.01 -9.85
CA PRO A 98 -12.05 3.71 -10.53
C PRO A 98 -13.30 3.57 -11.37
N LYS A 99 -13.11 3.17 -12.64
CA LYS A 99 -14.25 2.89 -13.51
C LYS A 99 -14.91 1.59 -13.06
N PRO A 100 -16.24 1.52 -13.08
CA PRO A 100 -16.91 0.26 -12.83
C PRO A 100 -16.41 -0.79 -13.81
N GLN A 101 -16.14 -2.01 -13.33
CA GLN A 101 -15.85 -3.13 -14.21
C GLN A 101 -17.16 -3.57 -14.82
N THR A 102 -17.32 -3.27 -16.11
CA THR A 102 -18.47 -3.75 -16.88
C THR A 102 -18.10 -5.13 -17.39
N PRO A 103 -18.87 -6.19 -17.05
CA PRO A 103 -18.61 -7.50 -17.64
C PRO A 103 -18.77 -7.41 -19.16
N PRO A 104 -17.97 -8.15 -19.93
CA PRO A 104 -18.12 -8.17 -21.37
C PRO A 104 -19.53 -8.63 -21.74
N ALA A 105 -20.06 -7.98 -22.74
CA ALA A 105 -21.41 -8.29 -23.25
C ALA A 105 -21.47 -9.72 -23.82
#